data_11dea7656a96d1293bc913add159a14d
#
_entry.id   11dea7656a96d1293bc913add159a14d
#
_cell.length_a   1.000
_cell.length_b   1.000
_cell.length_c   1.000
_cell.angle_alpha   90.00
_cell.angle_beta   90.00
_cell.angle_gamma   90.00
#
_symmetry.space_group_name_H-M   'P 1'
#
loop_
_entity.id
_entity.type
_entity.pdbx_description
1 polymer ?
#
loop_
_entity_poly.entity_id
_entity_poly.type
_entity_poly.pdbx_seq_one_letter_code
_entity_poly.pdbx_strand_id
1 'polypeptide(L)'
;MKPMANITSLLVCTTLLLAVGCDKAVEENIAEKANPTFLKLAKDRFSVRYYAKTPVEQEKIDAILEAARVAPTAKNLQPFHIYVLKSEEAIAKINKLSRCAYGAPVVFVVCYDKSKAWVSPFDASDNSGVMDTSIVGTHMMLEAFEQGLGSCWVKLFNSKEVAAAFDIPANLTPSFLLDVGYPQKGTAPTKMHFEKREVKDFATYK
;
A
#
# COMPACT_ATOMS: atom_id res chain seq x y z
N MET A 1 21.42 15.92 78.42
CA MET A 1 20.60 16.50 77.37
C MET A 1 21.38 16.36 76.10
N LYS A 2 20.97 15.47 75.18
CA LYS A 2 21.55 15.29 73.86
C LYS A 2 20.55 15.82 72.77
N PRO A 3 20.93 16.58 71.79
CA PRO A 3 20.02 17.03 70.71
C PRO A 3 19.78 15.94 69.67
N MET A 4 18.54 15.84 69.27
CA MET A 4 18.06 14.98 68.17
C MET A 4 18.55 15.54 66.83
N ALA A 5 19.13 14.68 66.05
CA ALA A 5 19.47 14.98 64.63
C ALA A 5 18.25 14.81 63.72
N ASN A 6 17.96 15.83 62.93
CA ASN A 6 16.96 15.83 61.90
C ASN A 6 17.41 14.93 60.70
N ILE A 7 16.58 13.96 60.36
CA ILE A 7 16.66 13.20 59.09
C ILE A 7 15.55 13.72 58.20
N THR A 8 15.87 14.63 57.31
CA THR A 8 15.03 14.99 56.16
C THR A 8 15.95 15.36 55.01
N SER A 9 16.04 14.53 54.03
CA SER A 9 16.32 14.82 52.63
C SER A 9 17.02 13.63 51.96
N LEU A 10 16.24 12.72 51.42
CA LEU A 10 16.69 11.91 50.26
C LEU A 10 15.50 11.15 49.65
N LEU A 11 14.69 11.82 48.87
CA LEU A 11 13.73 11.16 47.96
C LEU A 11 13.29 12.13 46.87
N VAL A 12 14.18 12.54 45.99
CA VAL A 12 13.83 13.07 44.65
C VAL A 12 15.07 12.85 43.76
N CYS A 13 15.19 11.75 43.10
CA CYS A 13 15.97 11.60 41.86
C CYS A 13 15.91 10.16 41.32
N THR A 14 14.74 9.65 40.92
CA THR A 14 14.68 8.37 40.18
C THR A 14 13.61 8.29 39.09
N THR A 15 13.01 9.42 38.66
CA THR A 15 11.94 9.37 37.63
C THR A 15 12.30 10.02 36.29
N LEU A 16 13.55 10.42 36.05
CA LEU A 16 13.93 11.13 34.83
C LEU A 16 14.87 10.34 33.87
N LEU A 17 15.15 9.08 34.16
CA LEU A 17 16.07 8.26 33.35
C LEU A 17 15.40 7.25 32.43
N LEU A 18 14.07 7.09 32.49
CA LEU A 18 13.35 6.11 31.65
C LEU A 18 12.87 6.67 30.31
N ALA A 19 12.72 7.98 30.15
CA ALA A 19 12.26 8.59 28.89
C ALA A 19 13.37 8.65 27.81
N VAL A 20 14.61 8.92 28.21
CA VAL A 20 15.75 9.06 27.29
C VAL A 20 16.21 7.72 26.70
N GLY A 21 15.97 6.61 27.41
CA GLY A 21 16.33 5.27 26.92
C GLY A 21 15.38 4.73 25.84
N CYS A 22 14.11 5.16 25.86
CA CYS A 22 13.12 4.70 24.89
C CYS A 22 13.33 5.35 23.51
N ASP A 23 13.65 6.65 23.47
CA ASP A 23 13.87 7.37 22.21
C ASP A 23 15.14 6.89 21.49
N LYS A 24 16.24 6.65 22.22
CA LYS A 24 17.46 6.11 21.64
C LYS A 24 17.28 4.68 21.08
N ALA A 25 16.56 3.82 21.79
CA ALA A 25 16.28 2.47 21.35
C ALA A 25 15.37 2.43 20.09
N VAL A 26 14.48 3.42 19.93
CA VAL A 26 13.65 3.59 18.74
C VAL A 26 14.48 4.13 17.57
N GLU A 27 15.37 5.11 17.81
CA GLU A 27 16.27 5.66 16.78
C GLU A 27 17.28 4.61 16.29
N GLU A 28 17.88 3.83 17.17
CA GLU A 28 18.79 2.74 16.80
C GLU A 28 18.07 1.64 16.01
N ASN A 29 16.83 1.27 16.36
CA ASN A 29 16.04 0.31 15.59
C ASN A 29 15.65 0.80 14.20
N ILE A 30 15.44 2.09 14.00
CA ILE A 30 15.13 2.67 12.68
C ILE A 30 16.38 2.74 11.83
N ALA A 31 17.54 3.12 12.39
CA ALA A 31 18.80 3.21 11.66
C ALA A 31 19.35 1.82 11.26
N GLU A 32 19.19 0.81 12.10
CA GLU A 32 19.66 -0.56 11.84
C GLU A 32 18.81 -1.30 10.79
N LYS A 33 17.58 -0.82 10.54
CA LYS A 33 16.63 -1.38 9.56
C LYS A 33 16.57 -0.63 8.22
N ALA A 34 17.51 0.25 7.93
CA ALA A 34 17.65 0.78 6.56
C ALA A 34 18.03 -0.35 5.62
N ASN A 35 17.02 -1.15 5.20
CA ASN A 35 17.23 -2.33 4.38
C ASN A 35 17.48 -1.90 2.92
N PRO A 36 18.70 -2.08 2.38
CA PRO A 36 19.00 -1.74 0.99
C PRO A 36 18.14 -2.51 -0.01
N THR A 37 17.42 -3.54 0.42
CA THR A 37 16.54 -4.37 -0.40
C THR A 37 15.31 -3.61 -0.89
N PHE A 38 14.76 -2.62 -0.15
CA PHE A 38 13.59 -1.87 -0.58
C PHE A 38 13.82 -1.13 -1.91
N LEU A 39 14.93 -0.40 -2.03
CA LEU A 39 15.23 0.33 -3.26
C LEU A 39 15.46 -0.62 -4.44
N LYS A 40 16.06 -1.79 -4.19
CA LYS A 40 16.21 -2.84 -5.19
C LYS A 40 14.85 -3.36 -5.64
N LEU A 41 13.97 -3.73 -4.70
CA LEU A 41 12.60 -4.17 -4.95
C LEU A 41 11.84 -3.14 -5.82
N ALA A 42 11.89 -1.87 -5.43
CA ALA A 42 11.22 -0.78 -6.14
C ALA A 42 11.76 -0.56 -7.56
N LYS A 43 13.05 -0.80 -7.79
CA LYS A 43 13.68 -0.71 -9.12
C LYS A 43 13.37 -1.91 -10.00
N ASP A 44 13.37 -3.10 -9.45
CA ASP A 44 13.24 -4.36 -10.19
C ASP A 44 11.78 -4.63 -10.58
N ARG A 45 10.82 -4.19 -9.77
CA ARG A 45 9.40 -4.32 -10.08
C ARG A 45 9.04 -3.58 -11.38
N PHE A 46 8.31 -4.23 -12.25
CA PHE A 46 7.77 -3.62 -13.48
C PHE A 46 6.31 -4.02 -13.73
N SER A 47 5.61 -3.29 -14.60
CA SER A 47 4.22 -3.58 -14.97
C SER A 47 4.15 -4.77 -15.93
N VAL A 48 3.63 -5.89 -15.43
CA VAL A 48 3.39 -7.12 -16.20
C VAL A 48 2.04 -7.04 -16.91
N ARG A 49 2.01 -7.36 -18.19
CA ARG A 49 0.80 -7.33 -19.05
C ARG A 49 0.55 -8.65 -19.80
N TYR A 50 1.35 -9.66 -19.52
CA TYR A 50 1.23 -11.02 -20.04
C TYR A 50 1.39 -12.00 -18.91
N TYR A 51 0.32 -12.73 -18.60
CA TYR A 51 0.27 -13.63 -17.46
C TYR A 51 0.22 -15.08 -17.90
N ALA A 52 0.86 -15.95 -17.14
CA ALA A 52 0.68 -17.39 -17.25
C ALA A 52 -0.71 -17.78 -16.73
N LYS A 53 -1.22 -18.91 -17.17
CA LYS A 53 -2.50 -19.46 -16.68
C LYS A 53 -2.37 -20.16 -15.31
N THR A 54 -1.19 -20.14 -14.73
CA THR A 54 -0.93 -20.71 -13.42
C THR A 54 -1.77 -19.98 -12.36
N PRO A 55 -2.59 -20.68 -11.58
CA PRO A 55 -3.32 -20.08 -10.46
C PRO A 55 -2.36 -19.44 -9.45
N VAL A 56 -2.81 -18.37 -8.81
CA VAL A 56 -2.10 -17.76 -7.70
C VAL A 56 -2.57 -18.42 -6.40
N GLU A 57 -1.63 -18.86 -5.59
CA GLU A 57 -1.89 -19.51 -4.30
C GLU A 57 -2.57 -18.53 -3.33
N GLN A 58 -3.46 -19.06 -2.48
CA GLN A 58 -4.22 -18.24 -1.54
C GLN A 58 -3.29 -17.52 -0.56
N GLU A 59 -2.23 -18.15 -0.11
CA GLU A 59 -1.24 -17.59 0.81
C GLU A 59 -0.58 -16.33 0.25
N LYS A 60 -0.33 -16.29 -1.06
CA LYS A 60 0.22 -15.09 -1.73
C LYS A 60 -0.82 -13.97 -1.85
N ILE A 61 -2.08 -14.33 -2.11
CA ILE A 61 -3.18 -13.37 -2.10
C ILE A 61 -3.33 -12.76 -0.69
N ASP A 62 -3.26 -13.59 0.34
CA ASP A 62 -3.37 -13.15 1.74
C ASP A 62 -2.19 -12.25 2.15
N ALA A 63 -0.95 -12.55 1.71
CA ALA A 63 0.21 -11.69 1.92
C ALA A 63 0.03 -10.31 1.26
N ILE A 64 -0.51 -10.25 0.05
CA ILE A 64 -0.82 -8.99 -0.65
C ILE A 64 -1.90 -8.19 0.10
N LEU A 65 -2.91 -8.86 0.64
CA LEU A 65 -3.95 -8.22 1.46
C LEU A 65 -3.40 -7.74 2.80
N GLU A 66 -2.46 -8.47 3.40
CA GLU A 66 -1.76 -8.04 4.62
C GLU A 66 -0.92 -6.79 4.37
N ALA A 67 -0.22 -6.70 3.22
CA ALA A 67 0.49 -5.49 2.82
C ALA A 67 -0.46 -4.29 2.67
N ALA A 68 -1.68 -4.52 2.16
CA ALA A 68 -2.72 -3.49 2.13
C ALA A 68 -3.15 -3.05 3.54
N ARG A 69 -3.32 -4.01 4.46
CA ARG A 69 -3.76 -3.77 5.84
C ARG A 69 -2.80 -2.91 6.64
N VAL A 70 -1.49 -3.07 6.43
CA VAL A 70 -0.45 -2.32 7.15
C VAL A 70 -0.08 -1.00 6.49
N ALA A 71 -0.61 -0.70 5.30
CA ALA A 71 -0.34 0.54 4.60
C ALA A 71 -0.88 1.75 5.38
N PRO A 72 -0.13 2.86 5.48
CA PRO A 72 -0.60 4.06 6.17
C PRO A 72 -1.72 4.75 5.38
N THR A 73 -2.65 5.35 6.13
CA THR A 73 -3.73 6.17 5.60
C THR A 73 -3.88 7.46 6.42
N ALA A 74 -4.53 8.48 5.86
CA ALA A 74 -4.77 9.72 6.57
C ALA A 74 -5.48 9.46 7.91
N LYS A 75 -4.87 9.89 9.03
CA LYS A 75 -5.33 9.64 10.41
C LYS A 75 -5.61 8.16 10.72
N ASN A 76 -5.04 7.23 9.97
CA ASN A 76 -5.32 5.79 10.07
C ASN A 76 -6.81 5.44 9.95
N LEU A 77 -7.56 6.19 9.15
CA LEU A 77 -9.00 5.97 8.95
C LEU A 77 -9.31 4.75 8.07
N GLN A 78 -8.33 4.24 7.33
CA GLN A 78 -8.42 3.03 6.52
C GLN A 78 -9.65 3.03 5.58
N PRO A 79 -9.87 4.09 4.79
CA PRO A 79 -11.07 4.28 3.99
C PRO A 79 -10.98 3.50 2.69
N PHE A 80 -10.69 2.22 2.75
CA PHE A 80 -10.59 1.38 1.57
C PHE A 80 -11.33 0.06 1.74
N HIS A 81 -11.74 -0.51 0.62
CA HIS A 81 -12.28 -1.86 0.51
C HIS A 81 -11.75 -2.51 -0.76
N ILE A 82 -11.43 -3.80 -0.69
CA ILE A 82 -10.80 -4.52 -1.80
C ILE A 82 -11.66 -5.71 -2.17
N TYR A 83 -12.11 -5.76 -3.42
CA TYR A 83 -12.75 -6.94 -4.00
C TYR A 83 -11.69 -7.78 -4.71
N VAL A 84 -11.61 -9.06 -4.38
CA VAL A 84 -10.67 -10.02 -4.98
C VAL A 84 -11.40 -10.84 -6.03
N LEU A 85 -11.14 -10.57 -7.28
CA LEU A 85 -11.71 -11.30 -8.42
C LEU A 85 -10.75 -12.42 -8.81
N LYS A 86 -11.18 -13.70 -8.66
CA LYS A 86 -10.38 -14.88 -9.00
C LYS A 86 -11.17 -16.02 -9.61
N SER A 87 -12.52 -15.94 -9.62
CA SER A 87 -13.32 -16.91 -10.36
C SER A 87 -13.28 -16.65 -11.85
N GLU A 88 -13.41 -17.68 -12.67
CA GLU A 88 -13.42 -17.56 -14.14
C GLU A 88 -14.49 -16.55 -14.60
N GLU A 89 -15.67 -16.58 -13.99
CA GLU A 89 -16.77 -15.66 -14.27
C GLU A 89 -16.38 -14.20 -13.97
N ALA A 90 -15.81 -13.93 -12.79
CA ALA A 90 -15.40 -12.59 -12.38
C ALA A 90 -14.28 -12.05 -13.28
N ILE A 91 -13.30 -12.89 -13.62
CA ILE A 91 -12.22 -12.52 -14.54
C ILE A 91 -12.76 -12.26 -15.95
N ALA A 92 -13.67 -13.11 -16.45
CA ALA A 92 -14.30 -12.88 -17.74
C ALA A 92 -15.11 -11.56 -17.77
N LYS A 93 -15.78 -11.23 -16.66
CA LYS A 93 -16.58 -10.01 -16.49
C LYS A 93 -15.68 -8.77 -16.47
N ILE A 94 -14.59 -8.75 -15.68
CA ILE A 94 -13.70 -7.59 -15.60
C ILE A 94 -12.92 -7.36 -16.91
N ASN A 95 -12.55 -8.41 -17.64
CA ASN A 95 -11.90 -8.30 -18.96
C ASN A 95 -12.81 -7.65 -20.02
N LYS A 96 -14.14 -7.76 -19.89
CA LYS A 96 -15.09 -7.04 -20.77
C LYS A 96 -15.19 -5.54 -20.42
N LEU A 97 -14.97 -5.19 -19.14
CA LEU A 97 -15.07 -3.82 -18.62
C LEU A 97 -13.75 -3.03 -18.73
N SER A 98 -12.63 -3.74 -18.81
CA SER A 98 -11.30 -3.13 -19.02
C SER A 98 -10.44 -3.99 -19.93
N ARG A 99 -10.09 -3.46 -21.10
CA ARG A 99 -9.10 -4.09 -21.99
C ARG A 99 -7.70 -4.19 -21.36
N CYS A 100 -7.47 -3.49 -20.26
CA CYS A 100 -6.20 -3.48 -19.54
C CYS A 100 -6.18 -4.38 -18.30
N ALA A 101 -7.18 -5.26 -18.10
CA ALA A 101 -7.13 -6.34 -17.13
C ALA A 101 -6.26 -7.53 -17.60
N TYR A 102 -5.81 -7.51 -18.86
CA TYR A 102 -4.79 -8.38 -19.47
C TYR A 102 -4.98 -9.88 -19.24
N GLY A 103 -6.17 -10.34 -18.84
CA GLY A 103 -6.43 -11.75 -18.53
C GLY A 103 -5.65 -12.25 -17.30
N ALA A 104 -5.31 -11.37 -16.36
CA ALA A 104 -4.67 -11.75 -15.12
C ALA A 104 -5.54 -12.75 -14.33
N PRO A 105 -4.96 -13.79 -13.70
CA PRO A 105 -5.72 -14.77 -12.94
C PRO A 105 -6.34 -14.21 -11.65
N VAL A 106 -5.82 -13.11 -11.14
CA VAL A 106 -6.37 -12.37 -10.00
C VAL A 106 -6.40 -10.88 -10.34
N VAL A 107 -7.55 -10.24 -10.07
CA VAL A 107 -7.70 -8.78 -10.17
C VAL A 107 -8.27 -8.25 -8.86
N PHE A 108 -7.55 -7.34 -8.22
CA PHE A 108 -8.05 -6.61 -7.07
C PHE A 108 -8.73 -5.33 -7.55
N VAL A 109 -10.02 -5.17 -7.23
CA VAL A 109 -10.72 -3.88 -7.41
C VAL A 109 -10.57 -3.10 -6.10
N VAL A 110 -9.71 -2.11 -6.11
CA VAL A 110 -9.44 -1.30 -4.92
C VAL A 110 -10.35 -0.09 -4.93
N CYS A 111 -11.19 0.01 -3.91
CA CYS A 111 -12.19 1.07 -3.74
C CYS A 111 -11.83 1.94 -2.54
N TYR A 112 -12.15 3.24 -2.61
CA TYR A 112 -12.20 4.06 -1.41
C TYR A 112 -13.64 4.27 -0.93
N ASP A 113 -13.79 4.35 0.39
CA ASP A 113 -15.06 4.65 1.07
C ASP A 113 -15.18 6.16 1.28
N LYS A 114 -16.07 6.79 0.52
CA LYS A 114 -16.31 8.25 0.60
C LYS A 114 -16.75 8.72 1.97
N SER A 115 -17.41 7.85 2.73
CA SER A 115 -17.95 8.20 4.06
C SER A 115 -16.90 8.16 5.16
N LYS A 116 -15.74 7.50 4.90
CA LYS A 116 -14.65 7.30 5.87
C LYS A 116 -13.38 8.05 5.51
N ALA A 117 -13.22 8.46 4.26
CA ALA A 117 -12.05 9.21 3.83
C ALA A 117 -11.92 10.51 4.63
N TRP A 118 -10.69 10.87 5.01
CA TRP A 118 -10.42 12.17 5.60
C TRP A 118 -10.75 13.28 4.61
N VAL A 119 -11.39 14.32 5.11
CA VAL A 119 -11.76 15.51 4.32
C VAL A 119 -10.97 16.70 4.87
N SER A 120 -10.44 17.51 3.97
CA SER A 120 -9.71 18.73 4.31
C SER A 120 -10.62 19.73 5.03
N PRO A 121 -10.18 20.32 6.16
CA PRO A 121 -10.94 21.40 6.81
C PRO A 121 -10.94 22.72 6.02
N PHE A 122 -10.08 22.80 5.00
CA PHE A 122 -9.93 24.00 4.17
C PHE A 122 -10.71 23.91 2.85
N ASP A 123 -10.99 22.69 2.38
CA ASP A 123 -11.72 22.44 1.14
C ASP A 123 -12.48 21.11 1.25
N ALA A 124 -13.80 21.17 1.32
CA ALA A 124 -14.65 20.00 1.44
C ALA A 124 -14.62 19.08 0.21
N SER A 125 -14.12 19.54 -0.93
CA SER A 125 -13.90 18.70 -2.13
C SER A 125 -12.61 17.91 -2.08
N ASP A 126 -11.65 18.30 -1.25
CA ASP A 126 -10.37 17.66 -1.05
C ASP A 126 -10.47 16.55 0.01
N ASN A 127 -10.31 15.31 -0.42
CA ASN A 127 -10.34 14.15 0.46
C ASN A 127 -9.22 13.16 0.14
N SER A 128 -8.86 12.36 1.14
CA SER A 128 -7.73 11.43 1.07
C SER A 128 -8.01 10.14 0.27
N GLY A 129 -9.26 9.88 -0.13
CA GLY A 129 -9.67 8.55 -0.62
C GLY A 129 -8.82 7.97 -1.75
N VAL A 130 -8.56 8.76 -2.81
CA VAL A 130 -7.69 8.33 -3.92
C VAL A 130 -6.24 8.22 -3.48
N MET A 131 -5.77 9.12 -2.61
CA MET A 131 -4.41 9.13 -2.08
C MET A 131 -4.15 7.90 -1.21
N ASP A 132 -5.05 7.64 -0.26
CA ASP A 132 -4.97 6.47 0.63
C ASP A 132 -4.96 5.16 -0.16
N THR A 133 -5.89 5.01 -1.13
CA THR A 133 -5.91 3.81 -1.98
C THR A 133 -4.66 3.69 -2.84
N SER A 134 -4.03 4.80 -3.26
CA SER A 134 -2.77 4.76 -4.02
C SER A 134 -1.60 4.27 -3.16
N ILE A 135 -1.56 4.66 -1.89
CA ILE A 135 -0.56 4.14 -0.93
C ILE A 135 -0.78 2.64 -0.70
N VAL A 136 -2.02 2.24 -0.42
CA VAL A 136 -2.42 0.82 -0.26
C VAL A 136 -2.01 0.01 -1.49
N GLY A 137 -2.35 0.46 -2.69
CA GLY A 137 -2.02 -0.23 -3.93
C GLY A 137 -0.53 -0.34 -4.19
N THR A 138 0.25 0.64 -3.77
CA THR A 138 1.72 0.58 -3.86
C THR A 138 2.29 -0.53 -2.98
N HIS A 139 1.80 -0.66 -1.74
CA HIS A 139 2.19 -1.77 -0.85
C HIS A 139 1.82 -3.12 -1.45
N MET A 140 0.57 -3.27 -1.93
CA MET A 140 0.11 -4.51 -2.59
C MET A 140 0.97 -4.87 -3.80
N MET A 141 1.33 -3.89 -4.63
CA MET A 141 2.12 -4.09 -5.84
C MET A 141 3.56 -4.51 -5.53
N LEU A 142 4.16 -3.98 -4.49
CA LEU A 142 5.50 -4.34 -4.03
C LEU A 142 5.51 -5.75 -3.42
N GLU A 143 4.50 -6.06 -2.59
CA GLU A 143 4.34 -7.39 -2.01
C GLU A 143 4.10 -8.46 -3.09
N ALA A 144 3.27 -8.18 -4.09
CA ALA A 144 3.07 -9.10 -5.20
C ALA A 144 4.39 -9.46 -5.87
N PHE A 145 5.29 -8.49 -6.06
CA PHE A 145 6.60 -8.71 -6.64
C PHE A 145 7.52 -9.52 -5.70
N GLU A 146 7.50 -9.25 -4.41
CA GLU A 146 8.24 -10.01 -3.38
C GLU A 146 7.80 -11.48 -3.35
N GLN A 147 6.51 -11.75 -3.58
CA GLN A 147 5.95 -13.10 -3.70
C GLN A 147 6.28 -13.81 -5.04
N GLY A 148 7.09 -13.17 -5.90
CA GLY A 148 7.45 -13.68 -7.23
C GLY A 148 6.35 -13.56 -8.28
N LEU A 149 5.35 -12.70 -8.02
CA LEU A 149 4.27 -12.41 -8.94
C LEU A 149 4.55 -11.12 -9.74
N GLY A 150 3.96 -11.02 -10.91
CA GLY A 150 3.87 -9.78 -11.65
C GLY A 150 2.57 -9.04 -11.35
N SER A 151 2.60 -7.72 -11.43
CA SER A 151 1.40 -6.91 -11.29
C SER A 151 1.34 -5.78 -12.31
N CYS A 152 0.12 -5.29 -12.57
CA CYS A 152 -0.11 -4.08 -13.35
C CYS A 152 -1.19 -3.22 -12.70
N TRP A 153 -0.87 -1.95 -12.45
CA TRP A 153 -1.84 -0.96 -12.03
C TRP A 153 -2.65 -0.48 -13.22
N VAL A 154 -3.98 -0.58 -13.15
CA VAL A 154 -4.89 -0.23 -14.23
C VAL A 154 -5.87 0.85 -13.79
N LYS A 155 -5.90 1.96 -14.54
CA LYS A 155 -6.87 3.04 -14.36
C LYS A 155 -7.83 3.16 -15.56
N LEU A 156 -7.59 2.44 -16.66
CA LEU A 156 -8.41 2.49 -17.86
C LEU A 156 -9.63 1.58 -17.71
N PHE A 157 -10.64 2.03 -17.00
CA PHE A 157 -11.97 1.41 -16.86
C PHE A 157 -13.00 2.46 -16.45
N ASN A 158 -14.28 2.14 -16.63
CA ASN A 158 -15.37 2.96 -16.13
C ASN A 158 -15.72 2.52 -14.70
N SER A 159 -15.45 3.37 -13.71
CA SER A 159 -15.67 3.09 -12.29
C SER A 159 -17.14 2.76 -11.96
N LYS A 160 -18.11 3.42 -12.62
CA LYS A 160 -19.54 3.18 -12.41
C LYS A 160 -19.98 1.83 -12.98
N GLU A 161 -19.47 1.45 -14.16
CA GLU A 161 -19.77 0.16 -14.78
C GLU A 161 -19.18 -1.00 -13.98
N VAL A 162 -17.94 -0.85 -13.48
CA VAL A 162 -17.33 -1.83 -12.58
C VAL A 162 -18.12 -1.94 -11.28
N ALA A 163 -18.52 -0.81 -10.68
CA ALA A 163 -19.31 -0.83 -9.47
C ALA A 163 -20.65 -1.56 -9.67
N ALA A 164 -21.37 -1.28 -10.76
CA ALA A 164 -22.62 -1.95 -11.09
C ALA A 164 -22.46 -3.45 -11.37
N ALA A 165 -21.38 -3.83 -12.09
CA ALA A 165 -21.14 -5.21 -12.48
C ALA A 165 -20.78 -6.14 -11.29
N PHE A 166 -20.22 -5.59 -10.22
CA PHE A 166 -19.79 -6.32 -9.03
C PHE A 166 -20.57 -5.94 -7.77
N ASP A 167 -21.74 -5.31 -7.92
CA ASP A 167 -22.67 -4.92 -6.83
C ASP A 167 -21.95 -4.13 -5.71
N ILE A 168 -21.03 -3.25 -6.11
CA ILE A 168 -20.25 -2.41 -5.19
C ILE A 168 -21.16 -1.32 -4.62
N PRO A 169 -21.28 -1.21 -3.27
CA PRO A 169 -22.13 -0.21 -2.63
C PRO A 169 -21.81 1.24 -3.03
N ALA A 170 -22.81 2.11 -3.03
CA ALA A 170 -22.69 3.49 -3.51
C ALA A 170 -21.72 4.38 -2.72
N ASN A 171 -21.42 4.03 -1.46
CA ASN A 171 -20.39 4.71 -0.65
C ASN A 171 -18.96 4.35 -1.08
N LEU A 172 -18.78 3.23 -1.78
CA LEU A 172 -17.49 2.79 -2.31
C LEU A 172 -17.31 3.26 -3.76
N THR A 173 -16.12 3.72 -4.07
CA THR A 173 -15.75 4.12 -5.44
C THR A 173 -14.54 3.33 -5.89
N PRO A 174 -14.63 2.52 -6.95
CA PRO A 174 -13.47 1.86 -7.56
C PRO A 174 -12.42 2.89 -7.98
N SER A 175 -11.24 2.84 -7.35
CA SER A 175 -10.14 3.77 -7.58
C SER A 175 -9.24 3.27 -8.72
N PHE A 176 -8.86 2.01 -8.68
CA PHE A 176 -8.05 1.34 -9.70
C PHE A 176 -8.23 -0.18 -9.61
N LEU A 177 -7.74 -0.88 -10.65
CA LEU A 177 -7.58 -2.34 -10.63
C LEU A 177 -6.09 -2.64 -10.44
N LEU A 178 -5.79 -3.69 -9.70
CA LEU A 178 -4.45 -4.27 -9.63
C LEU A 178 -4.51 -5.69 -10.17
N ASP A 179 -4.01 -5.88 -11.37
CA ASP A 179 -3.85 -7.19 -11.99
C ASP A 179 -2.67 -7.90 -11.37
N VAL A 180 -2.82 -9.19 -11.02
CA VAL A 180 -1.77 -9.97 -10.38
C VAL A 180 -1.76 -11.40 -10.94
N GLY A 181 -0.56 -11.93 -11.14
CA GLY A 181 -0.36 -13.31 -11.58
C GLY A 181 1.10 -13.59 -11.89
N TYR A 182 1.41 -14.83 -12.22
CA TYR A 182 2.75 -15.19 -12.68
C TYR A 182 3.02 -14.58 -14.06
N PRO A 183 4.16 -13.90 -14.25
CA PRO A 183 4.53 -13.43 -15.59
C PRO A 183 4.65 -14.60 -16.57
N GLN A 184 4.12 -14.44 -17.77
CA GLN A 184 4.35 -15.42 -18.83
C GLN A 184 5.85 -15.50 -19.14
N LYS A 185 6.35 -16.70 -19.47
CA LYS A 185 7.75 -16.92 -19.84
C LYS A 185 8.19 -15.94 -20.94
N GLY A 186 9.31 -15.27 -20.72
CA GLY A 186 9.85 -14.26 -21.64
C GLY A 186 9.29 -12.86 -21.46
N THR A 187 8.38 -12.64 -20.50
CA THR A 187 7.93 -11.28 -20.15
C THR A 187 9.10 -10.50 -19.55
N ALA A 188 9.32 -9.29 -20.08
CA ALA A 188 10.38 -8.38 -19.65
C ALA A 188 9.84 -6.96 -19.52
N PRO A 189 10.50 -6.09 -18.73
CA PRO A 189 10.16 -4.68 -18.65
C PRO A 189 10.31 -4.00 -20.02
N THR A 190 9.40 -3.08 -20.32
CA THR A 190 9.48 -2.26 -21.54
C THR A 190 10.58 -1.19 -21.41
N LYS A 191 10.98 -0.58 -22.51
CA LYS A 191 11.96 0.52 -22.54
C LYS A 191 11.56 1.65 -21.57
N MET A 192 10.29 2.01 -21.49
CA MET A 192 9.77 3.04 -20.58
C MET A 192 10.02 2.74 -19.10
N HIS A 193 10.21 1.47 -18.72
CA HIS A 193 10.56 1.12 -17.34
C HIS A 193 11.91 1.71 -16.91
N PHE A 194 12.84 1.82 -17.85
CA PHE A 194 14.20 2.33 -17.61
C PHE A 194 14.32 3.85 -17.82
N GLU A 195 13.33 4.49 -18.43
CA GLU A 195 13.30 5.92 -18.65
C GLU A 195 12.90 6.64 -17.35
N LYS A 196 13.87 7.23 -16.65
CA LYS A 196 13.67 7.97 -15.41
C LYS A 196 14.18 9.39 -15.56
N ARG A 197 13.44 10.32 -14.95
CA ARG A 197 13.91 11.70 -14.79
C ARG A 197 15.06 11.74 -13.78
N GLU A 198 15.98 12.68 -13.97
CA GLU A 198 17.01 12.95 -12.96
C GLU A 198 16.40 13.59 -11.72
N VAL A 199 17.01 13.35 -10.54
CA VAL A 199 16.50 13.88 -9.26
C VAL A 199 16.35 15.40 -9.29
N LYS A 200 17.32 16.11 -9.91
CA LYS A 200 17.30 17.57 -10.08
C LYS A 200 16.09 18.10 -10.86
N ASP A 201 15.43 17.25 -11.69
CA ASP A 201 14.31 17.66 -12.53
C ASP A 201 12.96 17.64 -11.77
N PHE A 202 12.91 17.09 -10.55
CA PHE A 202 11.70 17.01 -9.74
C PHE A 202 11.92 17.34 -8.26
N ALA A 203 13.15 17.57 -7.81
CA ALA A 203 13.46 17.96 -6.44
C ALA A 203 14.14 19.34 -6.40
N THR A 204 13.66 20.21 -5.52
CA THR A 204 14.23 21.54 -5.30
C THR A 204 14.60 21.69 -3.83
N TYR A 205 15.86 21.99 -3.56
CA TYR A 205 16.35 22.31 -2.22
C TYR A 205 16.13 23.80 -1.94
N LYS A 206 15.55 24.14 -0.75
CA LYS A 206 15.31 25.51 -0.30
C LYS A 206 15.87 25.72 1.09
#